data_8f293ac192ecdd704c4ab6fe4d566d4a
#
_entry.id   8f293ac192ecdd704c4ab6fe4d566d4a
#
_cell.length_a   1.000
_cell.length_b   1.000
_cell.length_c   1.000
_cell.angle_alpha   90.00
_cell.angle_beta   90.00
_cell.angle_gamma   90.00
#
_symmetry.space_group_name_H-M   'P 1'
#
loop_
_entity.id
_entity.type
_entity.pdbx_description
1 polymer ?
#
loop_
_entity_poly.entity_id
_entity_poly.type
_entity_poly.pdbx_seq_one_letter_code
_entity_poly.pdbx_strand_id
1 'polypeptide(L)'
;MKCLRSAILFGISFIAIQAAAQSDVIGLNDKQYDLLNRLEIKLVSDSILRFSTVKPYFRKAITQRVEEVYGKYKNGLYPSLELTDVDEYNISKLLESNGDWTKDSSYLLSKRKKDYNGIFATPAHLFAVKQKAYSFVIDPVFGLQSGKSSDGDKTLFLNTRGVLMRGQIDNKIGFYSYLADSQEKDPQYVQDYVTKFRALPGAGFFKPFQTTGYDHFDARGGMTVNTGKYIDLQFAYDKLFIGNGYRSLFLSDFSADYLYLRFRLHIGRVNYETIIAETTQPYQLLTQGTRQSLPNNFIGFHHLSWQVSKRFNLGIYENSTENGKDGFKIGYLNPFIFYKSLEQDNGNNGKTNIGFDFKYNALTNVQFYGQLIFNEFLFNEITHYSKGSWENKQGAQLGVKYIDAFSIYNFDLQFEANLVRPYTYTAHDSLIGFTHYNQQLAHPLGANFREFIAIAKAQPLPKLYLLAKIFYNEQGLDSAGVNFGSNIFRSYLTRPRDYGFKIGSGMLAKTITGSFTASYEAIPNLFIEGNVTYRTFNVQQEQIDKKELIYTLGFRWNIASRNFEF
;
A
#
# COMPACT_ATOMS: atom_id res chain seq x y z
N MET A 1 42.77 -0.60 13.27
CA MET A 1 41.79 0.01 14.20
C MET A 1 41.80 1.55 14.25
N LYS A 2 42.90 2.28 14.09
CA LYS A 2 42.94 3.75 14.07
C LYS A 2 42.32 4.34 12.79
N CYS A 3 42.52 3.75 11.60
CA CYS A 3 41.93 4.22 10.34
C CYS A 3 40.40 4.10 10.30
N LEU A 4 39.81 3.09 10.94
CA LEU A 4 38.36 2.88 10.95
C LEU A 4 37.65 3.92 11.84
N ARG A 5 38.27 4.35 12.94
CA ARG A 5 37.77 5.43 13.80
C ARG A 5 37.80 6.80 13.12
N SER A 6 38.83 7.06 12.29
CA SER A 6 38.93 8.30 11.53
C SER A 6 37.91 8.36 10.39
N ALA A 7 37.58 7.25 9.74
CA ALA A 7 36.55 7.19 8.69
C ALA A 7 35.15 7.39 9.27
N ILE A 8 34.86 6.86 10.47
CA ILE A 8 33.60 7.07 11.16
C ILE A 8 33.45 8.52 11.65
N LEU A 9 34.53 9.14 12.15
CA LEU A 9 34.55 10.55 12.54
C LEU A 9 34.43 11.49 11.33
N PHE A 10 35.01 11.14 10.18
CA PHE A 10 34.88 11.92 8.95
C PHE A 10 33.46 11.81 8.35
N GLY A 11 32.80 10.66 8.46
CA GLY A 11 31.40 10.46 8.07
C GLY A 11 30.41 11.25 8.94
N ILE A 12 30.71 11.46 10.22
CA ILE A 12 29.86 12.22 11.15
C ILE A 12 30.05 13.75 10.98
N SER A 13 31.21 14.20 10.54
CA SER A 13 31.50 15.65 10.36
C SER A 13 30.84 16.27 9.13
N PHE A 14 30.34 15.47 8.17
CA PHE A 14 29.69 15.98 6.96
C PHE A 14 28.16 16.24 7.14
N ILE A 15 27.59 15.97 8.33
CA ILE A 15 26.14 16.14 8.61
C ILE A 15 25.81 17.46 9.30
N ALA A 16 26.69 18.47 9.24
CA ALA A 16 26.33 19.85 9.60
C ALA A 16 25.69 20.62 8.43
N ILE A 17 24.87 19.94 7.59
CA ILE A 17 24.02 20.59 6.60
C ILE A 17 22.82 21.16 7.35
N GLN A 18 22.44 22.39 7.03
CA GLN A 18 21.19 23.00 7.52
C GLN A 18 20.01 22.09 7.14
N ALA A 19 19.68 21.15 8.01
CA ALA A 19 18.58 20.25 7.80
C ALA A 19 17.27 21.04 7.82
N ALA A 20 16.57 21.07 6.69
CA ALA A 20 15.23 21.61 6.61
C ALA A 20 14.27 20.63 7.29
N ALA A 21 13.19 21.16 7.83
CA ALA A 21 12.20 20.48 8.64
C ALA A 21 11.58 19.24 7.99
N GLN A 22 11.53 18.09 8.69
CA GLN A 22 10.79 16.92 8.24
C GLN A 22 9.78 16.38 9.27
N SER A 23 8.79 15.61 8.74
CA SER A 23 7.72 15.00 9.49
C SER A 23 7.68 13.49 9.25
N ASP A 24 6.89 12.80 10.10
CA ASP A 24 6.39 11.45 9.87
C ASP A 24 5.60 11.33 8.55
N VAL A 25 5.02 10.17 8.31
CA VAL A 25 4.22 9.87 7.12
C VAL A 25 2.72 9.78 7.43
N ILE A 26 1.88 9.95 6.41
CA ILE A 26 0.45 9.64 6.46
C ILE A 26 0.31 8.14 6.21
N GLY A 27 -0.15 7.37 7.19
CA GLY A 27 -0.28 5.92 7.10
C GLY A 27 -1.09 5.46 5.88
N LEU A 28 -0.77 4.31 5.33
CA LEU A 28 -1.52 3.74 4.20
C LEU A 28 -2.99 3.52 4.59
N ASN A 29 -3.89 3.64 3.62
CA ASN A 29 -5.33 3.47 3.79
C ASN A 29 -6.00 4.47 4.77
N ASP A 30 -5.30 5.55 5.15
CA ASP A 30 -5.92 6.68 5.85
C ASP A 30 -6.95 7.38 4.93
N LYS A 31 -8.06 7.85 5.51
CA LYS A 31 -9.10 8.59 4.77
C LYS A 31 -8.60 9.86 4.06
N GLN A 32 -7.51 10.43 4.53
CA GLN A 32 -6.87 11.59 3.89
C GLN A 32 -6.48 11.31 2.43
N TYR A 33 -6.16 10.06 2.07
CA TYR A 33 -5.83 9.68 0.68
C TYR A 33 -6.98 9.91 -0.30
N ASP A 34 -8.24 9.76 0.12
CA ASP A 34 -9.39 10.03 -0.73
C ASP A 34 -9.44 11.51 -1.14
N LEU A 35 -9.28 12.43 -0.18
CA LEU A 35 -9.18 13.86 -0.45
C LEU A 35 -7.98 14.20 -1.34
N LEU A 36 -6.80 13.63 -1.04
CA LEU A 36 -5.57 13.91 -1.80
C LEU A 36 -5.70 13.48 -3.26
N ASN A 37 -6.30 12.32 -3.53
CA ASN A 37 -6.61 11.88 -4.89
C ASN A 37 -7.56 12.85 -5.62
N ARG A 38 -8.61 13.33 -4.95
CA ARG A 38 -9.54 14.31 -5.51
C ARG A 38 -8.85 15.64 -5.82
N LEU A 39 -8.06 16.17 -4.88
CA LEU A 39 -7.31 17.43 -5.07
C LEU A 39 -6.28 17.31 -6.21
N GLU A 40 -5.58 16.18 -6.33
CA GLU A 40 -4.66 15.95 -7.44
C GLU A 40 -5.36 16.03 -8.80
N ILE A 41 -6.55 15.44 -8.92
CA ILE A 41 -7.34 15.44 -10.16
C ILE A 41 -7.89 16.84 -10.43
N LYS A 42 -8.51 17.50 -9.44
CA LYS A 42 -9.09 18.85 -9.57
C LYS A 42 -8.04 19.91 -9.94
N LEU A 43 -6.85 19.82 -9.37
CA LEU A 43 -5.74 20.75 -9.65
C LEU A 43 -5.05 20.49 -11.00
N VAL A 44 -5.23 19.30 -11.59
CA VAL A 44 -4.63 18.87 -12.86
C VAL A 44 -3.09 18.90 -12.86
N SER A 45 -2.50 19.99 -12.35
CA SER A 45 -1.05 20.18 -12.27
C SER A 45 -0.69 20.79 -10.93
N ASP A 46 -0.16 19.97 -10.05
CA ASP A 46 0.36 20.37 -8.75
C ASP A 46 1.83 19.97 -8.58
N SER A 47 2.62 20.76 -7.86
CA SER A 47 4.06 20.52 -7.72
C SER A 47 4.41 19.37 -6.79
N ILE A 48 3.52 19.02 -5.86
CA ILE A 48 3.74 18.00 -4.83
C ILE A 48 2.75 16.84 -5.01
N LEU A 49 1.43 17.12 -5.11
CA LEU A 49 0.40 16.08 -5.16
C LEU A 49 0.50 15.18 -6.41
N ARG A 50 1.07 15.69 -7.50
CA ARG A 50 1.31 14.90 -8.73
C ARG A 50 2.28 13.72 -8.56
N PHE A 51 3.13 13.73 -7.53
CA PHE A 51 4.06 12.63 -7.24
C PHE A 51 3.46 11.65 -6.23
N SER A 52 2.29 11.15 -6.54
CA SER A 52 1.46 10.31 -5.67
C SER A 52 1.65 8.80 -5.87
N THR A 53 2.57 8.38 -6.75
CA THR A 53 2.76 6.96 -7.09
C THR A 53 3.36 6.16 -5.94
N VAL A 54 4.34 6.72 -5.20
CA VAL A 54 4.97 6.05 -4.06
C VAL A 54 4.37 6.53 -2.75
N LYS A 55 3.84 5.63 -1.96
CA LYS A 55 3.21 5.87 -0.65
C LYS A 55 3.94 5.06 0.43
N PRO A 56 3.90 5.50 1.70
CA PRO A 56 3.15 6.63 2.28
C PRO A 56 3.75 8.01 1.94
N TYR A 57 2.88 9.04 2.01
CA TYR A 57 3.29 10.42 1.78
C TYR A 57 3.88 11.06 3.03
N PHE A 58 4.89 11.91 2.85
CA PHE A 58 5.44 12.73 3.93
C PHE A 58 4.41 13.77 4.38
N ARG A 59 3.95 13.66 5.61
CA ARG A 59 2.83 14.41 6.20
C ARG A 59 2.98 15.91 6.07
N LYS A 60 4.14 16.46 6.44
CA LYS A 60 4.41 17.90 6.38
C LYS A 60 4.27 18.48 4.98
N ALA A 61 4.91 17.84 3.99
CA ALA A 61 4.88 18.32 2.60
C ALA A 61 3.44 18.39 2.07
N ILE A 62 2.64 17.36 2.37
CA ILE A 62 1.23 17.29 2.00
C ILE A 62 0.42 18.35 2.75
N THR A 63 0.57 18.45 4.07
CA THR A 63 -0.21 19.39 4.90
C THR A 63 0.03 20.82 4.47
N GLN A 64 1.30 21.21 4.32
CA GLN A 64 1.66 22.56 3.90
C GLN A 64 1.18 22.89 2.47
N ARG A 65 1.21 21.88 1.58
CA ARG A 65 0.70 22.09 0.22
C ARG A 65 -0.81 22.24 0.18
N VAL A 66 -1.54 21.40 0.92
CA VAL A 66 -3.00 21.50 1.02
C VAL A 66 -3.40 22.86 1.65
N GLU A 67 -2.71 23.29 2.71
CA GLU A 67 -2.93 24.59 3.35
C GLU A 67 -2.70 25.75 2.36
N GLU A 68 -1.60 25.72 1.59
CA GLU A 68 -1.30 26.73 0.57
C GLU A 68 -2.36 26.78 -0.53
N VAL A 69 -2.77 25.60 -1.04
CA VAL A 69 -3.83 25.50 -2.07
C VAL A 69 -5.14 26.06 -1.54
N TYR A 70 -5.52 25.68 -0.33
CA TYR A 70 -6.76 26.13 0.28
C TYR A 70 -6.75 27.64 0.56
N GLY A 71 -5.66 28.18 1.08
CA GLY A 71 -5.51 29.63 1.28
C GLY A 71 -5.60 30.42 -0.03
N LYS A 72 -4.98 29.94 -1.10
CA LYS A 72 -5.11 30.57 -2.43
C LYS A 72 -6.53 30.46 -2.98
N TYR A 73 -7.22 29.33 -2.78
CA TYR A 73 -8.61 29.16 -3.16
C TYR A 73 -9.52 30.18 -2.45
N LYS A 74 -9.40 30.29 -1.12
CA LYS A 74 -10.19 31.26 -0.32
C LYS A 74 -9.94 32.72 -0.71
N ASN A 75 -8.76 33.04 -1.24
CA ASN A 75 -8.40 34.35 -1.74
C ASN A 75 -8.72 34.56 -3.24
N GLY A 76 -9.43 33.61 -3.89
CA GLY A 76 -9.82 33.71 -5.30
C GLY A 76 -8.68 33.54 -6.31
N LEU A 77 -7.51 33.05 -5.89
CA LEU A 77 -6.35 32.86 -6.76
C LEU A 77 -6.37 31.56 -7.57
N TYR A 78 -7.36 30.68 -7.33
CA TYR A 78 -7.63 29.47 -8.09
C TYR A 78 -9.07 29.48 -8.65
N PRO A 79 -9.40 30.33 -9.64
CA PRO A 79 -10.78 30.47 -10.12
C PRO A 79 -11.32 29.20 -10.82
N SER A 80 -10.43 28.33 -11.28
CA SER A 80 -10.80 27.06 -11.92
C SER A 80 -10.92 25.86 -10.96
N LEU A 81 -10.61 26.06 -9.68
CA LEU A 81 -10.72 25.02 -8.66
C LEU A 81 -12.11 25.09 -8.03
N GLU A 82 -12.90 24.08 -8.27
CA GLU A 82 -14.23 23.93 -7.67
C GLU A 82 -14.14 22.97 -6.49
N LEU A 83 -14.38 23.47 -5.27
CA LEU A 83 -14.47 22.69 -4.04
C LEU A 83 -15.93 22.67 -3.57
N THR A 84 -16.39 21.50 -3.18
CA THR A 84 -17.70 21.33 -2.52
C THR A 84 -17.57 21.63 -1.02
N ASP A 85 -18.68 21.85 -0.31
CA ASP A 85 -18.68 22.00 1.15
C ASP A 85 -18.04 20.79 1.86
N VAL A 86 -18.18 19.61 1.28
CA VAL A 86 -17.55 18.37 1.77
C VAL A 86 -16.05 18.35 1.49
N ASP A 87 -15.61 18.82 0.33
CA ASP A 87 -14.17 18.98 0.06
C ASP A 87 -13.52 19.95 1.05
N GLU A 88 -14.17 21.10 1.32
CA GLU A 88 -13.68 22.07 2.31
C GLU A 88 -13.67 21.52 3.73
N TYR A 89 -14.70 20.75 4.11
CA TYR A 89 -14.72 20.02 5.38
C TYR A 89 -13.55 19.04 5.48
N ASN A 90 -13.31 18.23 4.45
CA ASN A 90 -12.24 17.25 4.42
C ASN A 90 -10.83 17.92 4.44
N ILE A 91 -10.67 19.07 3.76
CA ILE A 91 -9.44 19.88 3.83
C ILE A 91 -9.22 20.37 5.27
N SER A 92 -10.22 20.99 5.86
CA SER A 92 -10.12 21.50 7.24
C SER A 92 -9.82 20.39 8.23
N LYS A 93 -10.40 19.21 8.04
CA LYS A 93 -10.14 18.01 8.84
C LYS A 93 -8.73 17.48 8.65
N LEU A 94 -8.20 17.44 7.41
CA LEU A 94 -6.81 17.07 7.16
C LEU A 94 -5.85 18.04 7.88
N LEU A 95 -6.10 19.34 7.79
CA LEU A 95 -5.30 20.36 8.46
C LEU A 95 -5.36 20.23 9.99
N GLU A 96 -6.53 19.90 10.54
CA GLU A 96 -6.74 19.68 11.98
C GLU A 96 -6.01 18.42 12.48
N SER A 97 -6.12 17.31 11.76
CA SER A 97 -5.41 16.05 12.07
C SER A 97 -3.88 16.18 11.93
N ASN A 98 -3.41 17.20 11.23
CA ASN A 98 -2.00 17.53 11.03
C ASN A 98 -1.65 18.90 11.61
N GLY A 99 -2.31 19.32 12.69
CA GLY A 99 -2.19 20.65 13.30
C GLY A 99 -0.80 21.02 13.78
N ASP A 100 0.09 20.04 13.97
CA ASP A 100 1.52 20.23 14.21
C ASP A 100 2.23 20.90 13.01
N TRP A 101 1.74 20.70 11.78
CA TRP A 101 2.30 21.25 10.53
C TRP A 101 1.47 22.38 9.92
N THR A 102 0.24 22.59 10.38
CA THR A 102 -0.65 23.66 9.96
C THR A 102 -0.16 24.99 10.56
N LYS A 103 -0.09 26.04 9.73
CA LYS A 103 0.38 27.37 10.13
C LYS A 103 -0.79 28.29 10.49
N ASP A 104 -1.85 28.26 9.72
CA ASP A 104 -3.03 29.11 9.91
C ASP A 104 -4.16 28.35 10.59
N SER A 105 -4.38 28.66 11.87
CA SER A 105 -5.43 28.05 12.66
C SER A 105 -6.85 28.44 12.24
N SER A 106 -7.02 29.46 11.38
CA SER A 106 -8.34 29.88 10.88
C SER A 106 -8.99 28.85 9.98
N TYR A 107 -8.18 27.97 9.37
CA TYR A 107 -8.67 26.89 8.50
C TYR A 107 -9.12 25.64 9.26
N LEU A 108 -8.92 25.57 10.58
CA LEU A 108 -9.33 24.44 11.40
C LEU A 108 -10.83 24.50 11.70
N LEU A 109 -11.46 23.34 11.77
CA LEU A 109 -12.90 23.22 12.15
C LEU A 109 -13.16 23.68 13.58
N SER A 110 -12.15 23.74 14.40
CA SER A 110 -12.20 23.89 15.85
C SER A 110 -12.30 25.32 16.37
N LYS A 111 -13.12 26.16 15.78
CA LYS A 111 -13.80 27.20 16.58
C LYS A 111 -14.76 26.57 17.62
N ARG A 112 -14.89 25.23 17.60
CA ARG A 112 -15.66 24.49 18.58
C ARG A 112 -14.90 24.48 19.89
N LYS A 113 -15.49 25.07 20.93
CA LYS A 113 -15.16 24.91 22.34
C LYS A 113 -14.75 23.45 22.62
N LYS A 114 -13.90 23.21 23.61
CA LYS A 114 -13.50 21.90 24.15
C LYS A 114 -14.73 20.97 24.31
N ASP A 115 -15.19 20.38 23.21
CA ASP A 115 -16.52 19.73 23.13
C ASP A 115 -16.56 18.35 23.83
N TYR A 116 -15.45 17.89 24.41
CA TYR A 116 -15.38 16.60 25.08
C TYR A 116 -14.81 16.70 26.50
N ASN A 117 -15.31 17.64 27.31
CA ASN A 117 -14.98 17.79 28.74
C ASN A 117 -13.48 17.77 29.08
N GLY A 118 -12.63 18.22 28.16
CA GLY A 118 -11.19 18.30 28.37
C GLY A 118 -10.43 16.97 28.20
N ILE A 119 -11.08 15.91 27.70
CA ILE A 119 -10.43 14.62 27.42
C ILE A 119 -9.42 14.75 26.27
N PHE A 120 -9.75 15.54 25.22
CA PHE A 120 -8.90 15.75 24.06
C PHE A 120 -8.04 17.01 24.24
N ALA A 121 -6.74 16.89 23.96
CA ALA A 121 -5.81 18.02 23.96
C ALA A 121 -6.05 18.95 22.75
N THR A 122 -6.40 18.37 21.60
CA THR A 122 -6.86 19.07 20.40
C THR A 122 -8.10 18.39 19.86
N PRO A 123 -8.87 18.98 18.93
CA PRO A 123 -10.04 18.33 18.36
C PRO A 123 -9.75 16.97 17.73
N ALA A 124 -8.54 16.75 17.24
CA ALA A 124 -8.14 15.51 16.53
C ALA A 124 -7.33 14.54 17.39
N HIS A 125 -6.76 14.98 18.51
CA HIS A 125 -5.79 14.19 19.28
C HIS A 125 -6.12 14.12 20.75
N LEU A 126 -5.99 12.91 21.32
CA LEU A 126 -6.18 12.69 22.76
C LEU A 126 -5.11 13.42 23.56
N PHE A 127 -3.85 13.27 23.16
CA PHE A 127 -2.73 13.99 23.76
C PHE A 127 -1.91 14.64 22.67
N ALA A 128 -1.63 15.93 22.81
CA ALA A 128 -0.78 16.68 21.88
C ALA A 128 0.00 17.76 22.63
N VAL A 129 1.30 17.82 22.34
CA VAL A 129 2.20 18.89 22.80
C VAL A 129 2.86 19.50 21.57
N LYS A 130 2.81 20.83 21.44
CA LYS A 130 3.51 21.58 20.39
C LYS A 130 4.35 22.67 21.03
N GLN A 131 5.65 22.54 20.89
CA GLN A 131 6.67 23.51 21.32
C GLN A 131 7.49 23.94 20.11
N LYS A 132 8.32 24.97 20.27
CA LYS A 132 9.18 25.47 19.16
C LYS A 132 10.17 24.41 18.68
N ALA A 133 10.72 23.59 19.59
CA ALA A 133 11.74 22.59 19.28
C ALA A 133 11.18 21.19 19.03
N TYR A 134 9.97 20.88 19.46
CA TYR A 134 9.38 19.57 19.29
C TYR A 134 7.85 19.59 19.29
N SER A 135 7.26 18.61 18.63
CA SER A 135 5.85 18.27 18.82
C SER A 135 5.70 16.77 19.04
N PHE A 136 4.67 16.40 19.77
CA PHE A 136 4.37 15.02 20.09
C PHE A 136 2.86 14.82 20.21
N VAL A 137 2.37 13.71 19.63
CA VAL A 137 0.96 13.33 19.61
C VAL A 137 0.84 11.87 20.02
N ILE A 138 -0.14 11.58 20.88
CA ILE A 138 -0.52 10.20 21.24
C ILE A 138 -2.02 10.06 21.05
N ASP A 139 -2.41 9.02 20.33
CA ASP A 139 -3.80 8.65 20.08
C ASP A 139 -4.04 7.18 20.39
N PRO A 140 -5.20 6.83 20.93
CA PRO A 140 -5.58 5.44 21.15
C PRO A 140 -5.90 4.77 19.81
N VAL A 141 -5.66 3.48 19.74
CA VAL A 141 -6.01 2.61 18.64
C VAL A 141 -7.01 1.58 19.15
N PHE A 142 -8.26 1.64 18.68
CA PHE A 142 -9.30 0.70 19.06
C PHE A 142 -10.11 0.24 17.87
N GLY A 143 -10.37 -1.06 17.80
CA GLY A 143 -11.27 -1.66 16.84
C GLY A 143 -12.09 -2.77 17.49
N LEU A 144 -13.39 -2.67 17.38
CA LEU A 144 -14.30 -3.75 17.77
C LEU A 144 -15.29 -3.97 16.67
N GLN A 145 -15.31 -5.19 16.13
CA GLN A 145 -16.25 -5.59 15.10
C GLN A 145 -16.85 -6.95 15.45
N SER A 146 -18.13 -7.10 15.21
CA SER A 146 -18.84 -8.36 15.30
C SER A 146 -19.60 -8.62 14.00
N GLY A 147 -19.73 -9.87 13.62
CA GLY A 147 -20.41 -10.21 12.38
C GLY A 147 -20.81 -11.67 12.29
N LYS A 148 -21.40 -11.99 11.15
CA LYS A 148 -21.76 -13.38 10.81
C LYS A 148 -21.43 -13.66 9.35
N SER A 149 -21.11 -14.91 9.08
CA SER A 149 -21.00 -15.46 7.74
C SER A 149 -22.04 -16.56 7.53
N SER A 150 -22.47 -16.73 6.29
CA SER A 150 -23.35 -17.84 5.91
C SER A 150 -22.60 -19.15 5.72
N ASP A 151 -21.27 -19.11 5.57
CA ASP A 151 -20.40 -20.27 5.38
C ASP A 151 -19.45 -20.44 6.58
N GLY A 152 -19.03 -21.68 6.83
CA GLY A 152 -18.07 -22.03 7.87
C GLY A 152 -18.53 -21.67 9.29
N ASP A 153 -17.60 -21.14 10.08
CA ASP A 153 -17.87 -20.70 11.43
C ASP A 153 -18.64 -19.39 11.42
N LYS A 154 -19.90 -19.45 11.77
CA LYS A 154 -20.89 -18.38 11.53
C LYS A 154 -20.63 -17.07 12.28
N THR A 155 -19.81 -17.07 13.33
CA THR A 155 -19.53 -15.87 14.13
C THR A 155 -18.17 -15.29 13.80
N LEU A 156 -18.14 -14.03 13.42
CA LEU A 156 -16.93 -13.28 13.12
C LEU A 156 -16.72 -12.21 14.19
N PHE A 157 -15.46 -11.91 14.50
CA PHE A 157 -15.13 -10.79 15.36
C PHE A 157 -13.73 -10.25 15.04
N LEU A 158 -13.53 -8.98 15.38
CA LEU A 158 -12.24 -8.31 15.47
C LEU A 158 -12.20 -7.52 16.77
N ASN A 159 -11.14 -7.67 17.53
CA ASN A 159 -10.87 -6.89 18.72
C ASN A 159 -9.42 -6.42 18.66
N THR A 160 -9.23 -5.12 18.40
CA THR A 160 -7.92 -4.49 18.28
C THR A 160 -7.77 -3.42 19.37
N ARG A 161 -6.63 -3.36 20.01
CA ARG A 161 -6.27 -2.35 21.02
C ARG A 161 -4.81 -1.97 20.89
N GLY A 162 -4.56 -0.68 21.02
CA GLY A 162 -3.21 -0.18 20.82
C GLY A 162 -3.06 1.30 21.01
N VAL A 163 -1.94 1.81 20.52
CA VAL A 163 -1.56 3.20 20.60
C VAL A 163 -0.82 3.62 19.35
N LEU A 164 -1.13 4.82 18.89
CA LEU A 164 -0.40 5.53 17.85
C LEU A 164 0.34 6.70 18.49
N MET A 165 1.63 6.78 18.27
CA MET A 165 2.49 7.88 18.71
C MET A 165 3.19 8.46 17.49
N ARG A 166 3.30 9.77 17.42
CA ARG A 166 4.09 10.45 16.40
C ARG A 166 4.64 11.78 16.91
N GLY A 167 5.69 12.24 16.30
CA GLY A 167 6.29 13.50 16.72
C GLY A 167 7.40 13.96 15.80
N GLN A 168 7.96 15.11 16.18
CA GLN A 168 9.11 15.67 15.50
C GLN A 168 10.02 16.42 16.49
N ILE A 169 11.30 16.48 16.16
CA ILE A 169 12.34 17.18 16.94
C ILE A 169 13.04 18.17 16.03
N ASP A 170 13.17 19.43 16.48
CA ASP A 170 13.83 20.55 15.80
C ASP A 170 13.36 20.77 14.35
N ASN A 171 12.16 20.31 14.04
CA ASN A 171 11.70 20.22 12.66
C ASN A 171 12.66 19.45 11.71
N LYS A 172 13.58 18.65 12.21
CA LYS A 172 14.61 17.91 11.45
C LYS A 172 14.37 16.42 11.40
N ILE A 173 13.86 15.86 12.46
CA ILE A 173 13.60 14.42 12.60
C ILE A 173 12.13 14.24 12.89
N GLY A 174 11.44 13.51 12.03
CA GLY A 174 10.10 13.01 12.28
C GLY A 174 10.16 11.54 12.73
N PHE A 175 9.26 11.12 13.60
CA PHE A 175 9.15 9.73 14.03
C PHE A 175 7.70 9.36 14.28
N TYR A 176 7.41 8.07 14.17
CA TYR A 176 6.12 7.50 14.53
C TYR A 176 6.29 6.08 15.04
N SER A 177 5.31 5.64 15.83
CA SER A 177 5.16 4.25 16.29
C SER A 177 3.68 3.93 16.37
N TYR A 178 3.29 2.79 15.82
CA TYR A 178 1.97 2.21 15.87
C TYR A 178 2.11 0.82 16.49
N LEU A 179 1.43 0.58 17.58
CA LEU A 179 1.48 -0.68 18.33
C LEU A 179 0.04 -1.13 18.56
N ALA A 180 -0.36 -2.25 18.01
CA ALA A 180 -1.70 -2.78 18.16
C ALA A 180 -1.70 -4.30 18.32
N ASP A 181 -2.43 -4.79 19.28
CA ASP A 181 -2.72 -6.19 19.52
C ASP A 181 -4.11 -6.52 18.99
N SER A 182 -4.23 -7.55 18.18
CA SER A 182 -5.47 -7.91 17.50
C SER A 182 -5.80 -9.37 17.70
N GLN A 183 -7.05 -9.62 18.06
CA GLN A 183 -7.67 -10.94 18.08
C GLN A 183 -8.82 -10.93 17.10
N GLU A 184 -8.84 -11.89 16.16
CA GLU A 184 -9.81 -11.90 15.10
C GLU A 184 -10.24 -13.30 14.70
N LYS A 185 -11.42 -13.37 14.12
CA LYS A 185 -11.99 -14.55 13.50
C LYS A 185 -12.62 -14.13 12.18
N ASP A 186 -11.99 -14.58 11.12
CA ASP A 186 -12.26 -14.14 9.77
C ASP A 186 -13.25 -15.06 9.04
N PRO A 187 -13.83 -14.60 7.89
CA PRO A 187 -14.63 -15.41 7.00
C PRO A 187 -13.91 -16.67 6.52
N GLN A 188 -14.67 -17.68 6.10
CA GLN A 188 -14.12 -19.00 5.74
C GLN A 188 -13.08 -18.93 4.63
N TYR A 189 -13.26 -18.12 3.61
CA TYR A 189 -12.28 -17.99 2.52
C TYR A 189 -10.93 -17.39 2.99
N VAL A 190 -10.93 -16.54 4.02
CA VAL A 190 -9.70 -16.03 4.64
C VAL A 190 -9.04 -17.14 5.46
N GLN A 191 -9.81 -17.93 6.20
CA GLN A 191 -9.29 -19.09 6.91
C GLN A 191 -8.70 -20.15 5.95
N ASP A 192 -9.34 -20.36 4.78
CA ASP A 192 -8.82 -21.22 3.70
C ASP A 192 -7.48 -20.68 3.16
N TYR A 193 -7.35 -19.36 3.01
CA TYR A 193 -6.07 -18.71 2.64
C TYR A 193 -4.98 -18.96 3.69
N VAL A 194 -5.30 -18.73 4.97
CA VAL A 194 -4.35 -18.97 6.07
C VAL A 194 -3.92 -20.43 6.11
N THR A 195 -4.84 -21.36 5.91
CA THR A 195 -4.54 -22.80 5.86
C THR A 195 -3.60 -23.14 4.70
N LYS A 196 -3.84 -22.56 3.52
CA LYS A 196 -3.07 -22.81 2.30
C LYS A 196 -1.67 -22.21 2.35
N PHE A 197 -1.55 -20.94 2.75
CA PHE A 197 -0.30 -20.18 2.68
C PHE A 197 0.43 -20.10 4.03
N ARG A 198 -0.23 -20.48 5.11
CA ARG A 198 0.30 -20.39 6.47
C ARG A 198 0.68 -18.93 6.84
N ALA A 199 -0.11 -17.99 6.34
CA ALA A 199 0.06 -16.55 6.53
C ALA A 199 -1.29 -15.89 6.71
N LEU A 200 -1.39 -15.00 7.68
CA LEU A 200 -2.57 -14.15 7.87
C LEU A 200 -2.44 -12.93 6.96
N PRO A 201 -3.41 -12.65 6.05
CA PRO A 201 -3.30 -11.55 5.11
C PRO A 201 -3.01 -10.20 5.79
N GLY A 202 -1.93 -9.56 5.39
CA GLY A 202 -1.50 -8.28 5.91
C GLY A 202 -0.83 -8.30 7.29
N ALA A 203 -0.67 -9.47 7.90
CA ALA A 203 0.04 -9.63 9.17
C ALA A 203 1.30 -10.49 9.00
N GLY A 204 2.26 -10.32 9.90
CA GLY A 204 3.45 -11.16 9.98
C GLY A 204 3.18 -12.43 10.78
N PHE A 205 3.86 -12.53 11.93
CA PHE A 205 3.66 -13.66 12.83
C PHE A 205 2.29 -13.60 13.51
N PHE A 206 1.59 -14.73 13.54
CA PHE A 206 0.32 -14.88 14.24
C PHE A 206 0.30 -16.17 15.06
N LYS A 207 -0.58 -16.24 16.05
CA LYS A 207 -0.86 -17.42 16.87
C LYS A 207 -2.31 -17.84 16.69
N PRO A 208 -2.63 -19.14 16.82
CA PRO A 208 -4.02 -19.58 16.94
C PRO A 208 -4.68 -18.94 18.18
N PHE A 209 -5.91 -18.51 18.02
CA PHE A 209 -6.76 -17.98 19.08
C PHE A 209 -8.10 -18.71 19.05
N GLN A 210 -8.51 -19.31 20.18
CA GLN A 210 -9.66 -20.20 20.25
C GLN A 210 -9.56 -21.35 19.20
N THR A 211 -10.67 -21.75 18.60
CA THR A 211 -10.69 -22.87 17.64
C THR A 211 -10.32 -22.45 16.22
N THR A 212 -10.75 -21.26 15.76
CA THR A 212 -10.66 -20.82 14.37
C THR A 212 -10.24 -19.34 14.24
N GLY A 213 -9.80 -18.75 15.33
CA GLY A 213 -9.33 -17.35 15.35
C GLY A 213 -7.82 -17.23 15.33
N TYR A 214 -7.37 -16.00 15.21
CA TYR A 214 -5.97 -15.59 15.15
C TYR A 214 -5.68 -14.47 16.15
N ASP A 215 -4.48 -14.50 16.72
CA ASP A 215 -3.95 -13.47 17.60
C ASP A 215 -2.64 -12.98 16.98
N HIS A 216 -2.53 -11.68 16.72
CA HIS A 216 -1.34 -11.10 16.11
C HIS A 216 -1.06 -9.70 16.63
N PHE A 217 0.19 -9.34 16.62
CA PHE A 217 0.67 -8.02 17.02
C PHE A 217 1.16 -7.24 15.80
N ASP A 218 0.59 -6.07 15.57
CA ASP A 218 0.98 -5.13 14.51
C ASP A 218 1.84 -4.03 15.15
N ALA A 219 3.14 -4.05 14.86
CA ALA A 219 4.12 -3.10 15.37
C ALA A 219 4.82 -2.41 14.21
N ARG A 220 4.41 -1.19 13.91
CA ARG A 220 5.01 -0.36 12.86
C ARG A 220 5.67 0.86 13.47
N GLY A 221 6.72 1.33 12.83
CA GLY A 221 7.38 2.54 13.30
C GLY A 221 8.51 2.96 12.38
N GLY A 222 8.87 4.22 12.46
CA GLY A 222 9.94 4.72 11.63
C GLY A 222 10.37 6.13 12.01
N MET A 223 11.49 6.49 11.45
CA MET A 223 12.03 7.84 11.52
C MET A 223 12.33 8.37 10.13
N THR A 224 12.19 9.66 10.00
CA THR A 224 12.42 10.38 8.75
C THR A 224 13.35 11.54 9.01
N VAL A 225 14.29 11.79 8.09
CA VAL A 225 15.26 12.88 8.16
C VAL A 225 15.28 13.60 6.81
N ASN A 226 15.10 14.90 6.82
CA ASN A 226 15.27 15.73 5.64
C ASN A 226 16.67 16.33 5.66
N THR A 227 17.44 16.06 4.61
CA THR A 227 18.82 16.53 4.50
C THR A 227 18.93 17.84 3.70
N GLY A 228 17.80 18.50 3.42
CA GLY A 228 17.76 19.75 2.67
C GLY A 228 16.49 19.89 1.82
N LYS A 229 16.57 20.69 0.77
CA LYS A 229 15.41 21.01 -0.09
C LYS A 229 14.94 19.84 -0.96
N TYR A 230 15.81 18.89 -1.26
CA TYR A 230 15.62 17.93 -2.33
C TYR A 230 15.62 16.47 -1.88
N ILE A 231 16.16 16.18 -0.70
CA ILE A 231 16.44 14.80 -0.27
C ILE A 231 15.73 14.51 1.04
N ASP A 232 14.99 13.41 1.05
CA ASP A 232 14.37 12.82 2.22
C ASP A 232 14.91 11.39 2.43
N LEU A 233 15.19 11.06 3.68
CA LEU A 233 15.55 9.71 4.13
C LEU A 233 14.49 9.20 5.09
N GLN A 234 14.11 7.95 4.94
CA GLN A 234 13.21 7.26 5.85
C GLN A 234 13.77 5.89 6.19
N PHE A 235 13.86 5.59 7.48
CA PHE A 235 14.16 4.26 7.99
C PHE A 235 12.95 3.80 8.80
N ALA A 236 12.32 2.70 8.39
CA ALA A 236 11.07 2.28 9.00
C ALA A 236 10.84 0.76 8.90
N TYR A 237 10.05 0.25 9.81
CA TYR A 237 9.39 -1.04 9.75
C TYR A 237 7.90 -0.78 9.50
N ASP A 238 7.46 -0.92 8.26
CA ASP A 238 6.10 -0.56 7.81
C ASP A 238 5.87 -1.12 6.40
N LYS A 239 4.74 -0.78 5.79
CA LYS A 239 4.38 -1.11 4.40
C LYS A 239 4.64 0.05 3.47
N LEU A 240 4.89 -0.29 2.21
CA LEU A 240 4.96 0.65 1.10
C LEU A 240 3.96 0.25 0.01
N PHE A 241 3.59 1.22 -0.81
CA PHE A 241 2.75 0.99 -1.99
C PHE A 241 3.30 1.81 -3.16
N ILE A 242 3.52 1.17 -4.33
CA ILE A 242 3.98 1.82 -5.54
C ILE A 242 2.94 1.63 -6.63
N GLY A 243 2.10 2.64 -6.85
CA GLY A 243 1.02 2.59 -7.84
C GLY A 243 0.01 3.71 -7.69
N ASN A 244 -0.83 3.87 -8.71
CA ASN A 244 -1.90 4.86 -8.77
C ASN A 244 -3.29 4.22 -8.70
N GLY A 245 -3.35 2.89 -8.79
CA GLY A 245 -4.57 2.07 -8.75
C GLY A 245 -5.05 1.70 -7.36
N TYR A 246 -6.10 0.89 -7.35
CA TYR A 246 -6.54 0.15 -6.16
C TYR A 246 -5.58 -0.99 -5.85
N ARG A 247 -5.18 -1.74 -6.88
CA ARG A 247 -4.10 -2.73 -6.85
C ARG A 247 -2.78 -2.13 -7.33
N SER A 248 -1.71 -2.86 -7.11
CA SER A 248 -0.42 -2.58 -7.74
C SER A 248 0.21 -3.86 -8.28
N LEU A 249 0.81 -3.75 -9.47
CA LEU A 249 1.64 -4.80 -10.05
C LEU A 249 3.12 -4.63 -9.67
N PHE A 250 3.49 -3.53 -9.00
CA PHE A 250 4.87 -3.26 -8.58
C PHE A 250 5.09 -3.65 -7.12
N LEU A 251 4.47 -2.92 -6.20
CA LEU A 251 4.53 -3.16 -4.77
C LEU A 251 3.21 -2.75 -4.13
N SER A 252 2.56 -3.65 -3.41
CA SER A 252 1.29 -3.41 -2.72
C SER A 252 1.45 -3.47 -1.19
N ASP A 253 0.42 -3.08 -0.48
CA ASP A 253 0.29 -3.16 0.96
C ASP A 253 -0.33 -4.48 1.45
N PHE A 254 -0.43 -5.48 0.57
CA PHE A 254 -1.07 -6.76 0.88
C PHE A 254 -0.26 -7.61 1.85
N SER A 255 1.08 -7.63 1.72
CA SER A 255 1.94 -8.43 2.61
C SER A 255 2.05 -7.84 4.03
N ALA A 256 2.75 -8.55 4.92
CA ALA A 256 3.15 -8.04 6.22
C ALA A 256 4.09 -6.82 6.11
N ASP A 257 4.30 -6.12 7.23
CA ASP A 257 5.27 -5.04 7.35
C ASP A 257 6.70 -5.56 7.24
N TYR A 258 7.62 -4.74 6.72
CA TYR A 258 9.05 -5.08 6.56
C TYR A 258 9.94 -3.89 6.88
N LEU A 259 11.19 -4.19 7.25
CA LEU A 259 12.21 -3.18 7.48
C LEU A 259 12.69 -2.61 6.15
N TYR A 260 12.76 -1.27 6.03
CA TYR A 260 13.29 -0.62 4.84
C TYR A 260 14.03 0.68 5.13
N LEU A 261 14.95 0.98 4.24
CA LEU A 261 15.57 2.29 4.06
C LEU A 261 15.09 2.88 2.74
N ARG A 262 14.47 4.06 2.79
CA ARG A 262 13.97 4.79 1.62
C ARG A 262 14.72 6.10 1.47
N PHE A 263 15.26 6.32 0.29
CA PHE A 263 15.83 7.57 -0.16
C PHE A 263 14.93 8.17 -1.22
N ARG A 264 14.55 9.43 -1.07
CA ARG A 264 13.78 10.19 -2.05
C ARG A 264 14.55 11.43 -2.49
N LEU A 265 14.68 11.63 -3.80
CA LEU A 265 15.22 12.82 -4.43
C LEU A 265 14.10 13.49 -5.24
N HIS A 266 13.76 14.74 -4.88
CA HIS A 266 12.75 15.51 -5.60
C HIS A 266 13.35 16.77 -6.18
N ILE A 267 13.39 16.89 -7.52
CA ILE A 267 13.93 18.03 -8.24
C ILE A 267 12.97 18.46 -9.36
N GLY A 268 12.28 19.55 -9.17
CA GLY A 268 11.42 20.15 -10.19
C GLY A 268 10.33 19.21 -10.72
N ARG A 269 10.54 18.63 -11.90
CA ARG A 269 9.60 17.72 -12.56
C ARG A 269 9.93 16.24 -12.37
N VAL A 270 10.93 15.94 -11.56
CA VAL A 270 11.41 14.57 -11.35
C VAL A 270 11.34 14.24 -9.87
N ASN A 271 10.81 13.07 -9.55
CA ASN A 271 10.89 12.43 -8.25
C ASN A 271 11.52 11.06 -8.44
N TYR A 272 12.62 10.82 -7.75
CA TYR A 272 13.34 9.56 -7.79
C TYR A 272 13.39 8.95 -6.39
N GLU A 273 13.07 7.68 -6.31
CA GLU A 273 13.05 6.94 -5.06
C GLU A 273 13.85 5.65 -5.17
N THR A 274 14.72 5.43 -4.19
CA THR A 274 15.42 4.18 -3.96
C THR A 274 14.98 3.62 -2.63
N ILE A 275 14.60 2.35 -2.60
CA ILE A 275 14.17 1.66 -1.40
C ILE A 275 14.95 0.36 -1.28
N ILE A 276 15.47 0.08 -0.12
CA ILE A 276 16.10 -1.21 0.21
C ILE A 276 15.32 -1.79 1.36
N ALA A 277 14.80 -2.99 1.15
CA ALA A 277 13.95 -3.68 2.10
C ALA A 277 14.51 -5.06 2.46
N GLU A 278 14.29 -5.47 3.69
CA GLU A 278 14.53 -6.82 4.18
C GLU A 278 13.21 -7.57 4.26
N THR A 279 13.12 -8.72 3.61
CA THR A 279 11.91 -9.55 3.58
C THR A 279 12.20 -10.97 4.04
N THR A 280 11.19 -11.64 4.57
CA THR A 280 11.31 -13.03 5.02
C THR A 280 11.05 -13.98 3.85
N GLN A 281 11.95 -14.95 3.65
CA GLN A 281 11.81 -16.01 2.65
C GLN A 281 10.55 -16.85 2.91
N PRO A 282 10.01 -17.53 1.88
CA PRO A 282 8.98 -18.53 2.08
C PRO A 282 9.42 -19.61 3.08
N TYR A 283 8.55 -19.95 4.00
CA TYR A 283 8.81 -20.91 5.06
C TYR A 283 7.67 -21.92 5.19
N GLN A 284 7.99 -23.10 5.70
CA GLN A 284 6.99 -24.05 6.15
C GLN A 284 6.70 -23.80 7.63
N LEU A 285 5.45 -23.93 8.03
CA LEU A 285 5.08 -23.81 9.43
C LEU A 285 5.79 -24.86 10.25
N LEU A 286 6.44 -24.35 11.27
CA LEU A 286 7.04 -25.15 12.31
C LEU A 286 5.96 -25.76 13.20
N THR A 287 6.29 -26.90 13.76
CA THR A 287 5.52 -27.48 14.86
C THR A 287 5.43 -26.47 15.99
N GLN A 288 4.24 -26.28 16.55
CA GLN A 288 3.97 -25.35 17.64
C GLN A 288 5.04 -25.53 18.75
N GLY A 289 5.70 -24.44 19.13
CA GLY A 289 6.73 -24.43 20.18
C GLY A 289 8.18 -24.54 19.71
N THR A 290 8.46 -24.78 18.44
CA THR A 290 9.83 -24.70 17.92
C THR A 290 10.23 -23.25 17.63
N ARG A 291 11.40 -22.84 18.14
CA ARG A 291 12.04 -21.57 17.75
C ARG A 291 12.85 -21.81 16.50
N GLN A 292 12.57 -21.09 15.42
CA GLN A 292 13.36 -21.13 14.20
C GLN A 292 13.68 -19.71 13.76
N SER A 293 14.90 -19.49 13.33
CA SER A 293 15.26 -18.29 12.58
C SER A 293 14.69 -18.41 11.18
N LEU A 294 13.90 -17.44 10.76
CA LEU A 294 13.43 -17.35 9.37
C LEU A 294 14.52 -16.67 8.55
N PRO A 295 14.98 -17.28 7.44
CA PRO A 295 15.95 -16.64 6.58
C PRO A 295 15.34 -15.46 5.84
N ASN A 296 16.18 -14.47 5.54
CA ASN A 296 15.76 -13.22 4.92
C ASN A 296 16.25 -13.12 3.49
N ASN A 297 15.56 -12.31 2.69
CA ASN A 297 15.98 -11.78 1.41
C ASN A 297 16.17 -10.27 1.52
N PHE A 298 16.94 -9.70 0.61
CA PHE A 298 17.02 -8.27 0.41
C PHE A 298 16.41 -7.90 -0.93
N ILE A 299 15.60 -6.86 -0.94
CA ILE A 299 14.95 -6.35 -2.17
C ILE A 299 15.29 -4.88 -2.31
N GLY A 300 15.89 -4.53 -3.45
CA GLY A 300 16.06 -3.15 -3.87
C GLY A 300 14.95 -2.72 -4.82
N PHE A 301 14.49 -1.48 -4.71
CA PHE A 301 13.51 -0.87 -5.60
C PHE A 301 14.02 0.48 -6.08
N HIS A 302 13.82 0.77 -7.35
CA HIS A 302 13.94 2.09 -7.94
C HIS A 302 12.61 2.52 -8.56
N HIS A 303 12.23 3.77 -8.36
CA HIS A 303 11.11 4.38 -9.05
C HIS A 303 11.45 5.81 -9.46
N LEU A 304 11.52 6.06 -10.76
CA LEU A 304 11.68 7.37 -11.36
C LEU A 304 10.32 7.85 -11.86
N SER A 305 9.81 8.95 -11.32
CA SER A 305 8.59 9.60 -11.77
C SER A 305 8.93 10.93 -12.44
N TRP A 306 8.55 11.08 -13.70
CA TRP A 306 8.81 12.27 -14.50
C TRP A 306 7.51 12.91 -14.97
N GLN A 307 7.32 14.17 -14.57
CA GLN A 307 6.21 14.99 -15.04
C GLN A 307 6.54 15.54 -16.44
N VAL A 308 6.18 14.79 -17.47
CA VAL A 308 6.44 15.11 -18.88
C VAL A 308 5.70 16.38 -19.30
N SER A 309 4.43 16.51 -18.91
CA SER A 309 3.62 17.70 -19.15
C SER A 309 2.79 18.05 -17.89
N LYS A 310 2.02 19.13 -17.94
CA LYS A 310 1.12 19.51 -16.83
C LYS A 310 0.14 18.40 -16.45
N ARG A 311 -0.28 17.57 -17.43
CA ARG A 311 -1.33 16.55 -17.27
C ARG A 311 -0.78 15.12 -17.27
N PHE A 312 0.44 14.89 -17.73
CA PHE A 312 0.98 13.56 -17.97
C PHE A 312 2.25 13.32 -17.14
N ASN A 313 2.21 12.28 -16.32
CA ASN A 313 3.32 11.74 -15.56
C ASN A 313 3.66 10.35 -16.08
N LEU A 314 4.94 10.06 -16.23
CA LEU A 314 5.49 8.77 -16.65
C LEU A 314 6.42 8.28 -15.55
N GLY A 315 6.32 6.99 -15.22
CA GLY A 315 7.18 6.32 -14.25
C GLY A 315 7.98 5.19 -14.88
N ILE A 316 9.18 4.97 -14.35
CA ILE A 316 10.02 3.80 -14.63
C ILE A 316 10.30 3.14 -13.29
N TYR A 317 10.12 1.83 -13.24
CA TYR A 317 10.28 1.01 -12.06
C TYR A 317 11.25 -0.13 -12.31
N GLU A 318 12.03 -0.42 -11.31
CA GLU A 318 12.89 -1.60 -11.25
C GLU A 318 12.88 -2.15 -9.81
N ASN A 319 12.89 -3.47 -9.67
CA ASN A 319 13.27 -4.10 -8.41
C ASN A 319 14.14 -5.33 -8.66
N SER A 320 14.99 -5.65 -7.68
CA SER A 320 15.75 -6.88 -7.65
C SER A 320 15.69 -7.53 -6.28
N THR A 321 15.41 -8.84 -6.26
CA THR A 321 15.41 -9.67 -5.06
C THR A 321 16.69 -10.50 -5.02
N GLU A 322 17.41 -10.43 -3.90
CA GLU A 322 18.64 -11.17 -3.63
C GLU A 322 18.44 -12.13 -2.45
N ASN A 323 19.06 -13.32 -2.56
CA ASN A 323 19.07 -14.27 -1.47
C ASN A 323 19.94 -13.74 -0.32
N GLY A 324 19.39 -13.68 0.88
CA GLY A 324 20.08 -13.19 2.08
C GLY A 324 21.15 -14.12 2.65
N LYS A 325 21.30 -15.36 2.12
CA LYS A 325 22.30 -16.32 2.58
C LYS A 325 23.73 -15.77 2.61
N ASP A 326 24.09 -14.98 1.61
CA ASP A 326 25.43 -14.41 1.45
C ASP A 326 25.56 -13.03 2.11
N GLY A 327 24.54 -12.62 2.87
CA GLY A 327 24.46 -11.31 3.50
C GLY A 327 24.06 -10.21 2.52
N PHE A 328 23.97 -8.99 3.04
CA PHE A 328 23.60 -7.82 2.26
C PHE A 328 24.78 -7.34 1.39
N LYS A 329 24.55 -7.20 0.09
CA LYS A 329 25.54 -6.69 -0.87
C LYS A 329 25.50 -5.17 -0.94
N ILE A 330 26.56 -4.50 -0.53
CA ILE A 330 26.66 -3.03 -0.44
C ILE A 330 26.40 -2.33 -1.78
N GLY A 331 26.61 -3.00 -2.92
CA GLY A 331 26.31 -2.45 -4.25
C GLY A 331 24.87 -1.96 -4.41
N TYR A 332 23.92 -2.60 -3.72
CA TYR A 332 22.51 -2.17 -3.73
C TYR A 332 22.24 -0.85 -2.99
N LEU A 333 23.19 -0.34 -2.19
CA LEU A 333 23.10 1.00 -1.59
C LEU A 333 23.35 2.12 -2.60
N ASN A 334 23.93 1.81 -3.76
CA ASN A 334 24.15 2.82 -4.78
C ASN A 334 22.78 3.21 -5.41
N PRO A 335 22.27 4.43 -5.18
CA PRO A 335 20.92 4.78 -5.60
C PRO A 335 20.78 4.98 -7.12
N PHE A 336 21.86 4.90 -7.89
CA PHE A 336 21.83 5.18 -9.33
C PHE A 336 22.25 4.00 -10.19
N ILE A 337 22.55 2.86 -9.58
CA ILE A 337 22.94 1.67 -10.33
C ILE A 337 21.70 0.95 -10.86
N PHE A 338 21.80 0.42 -12.07
CA PHE A 338 20.78 -0.45 -12.63
C PHE A 338 20.91 -1.86 -12.02
N TYR A 339 19.91 -2.31 -11.28
CA TYR A 339 19.98 -3.55 -10.51
C TYR A 339 20.17 -4.79 -11.38
N LYS A 340 19.69 -4.78 -12.62
CA LYS A 340 19.94 -5.90 -13.55
C LYS A 340 21.42 -6.11 -13.83
N SER A 341 22.24 -5.04 -13.88
CA SER A 341 23.70 -5.20 -14.02
C SER A 341 24.32 -5.81 -12.75
N LEU A 342 23.89 -5.40 -11.56
CA LEU A 342 24.35 -6.02 -10.32
C LEU A 342 23.97 -7.50 -10.21
N GLU A 343 22.76 -7.86 -10.66
CA GLU A 343 22.34 -9.27 -10.72
C GLU A 343 23.28 -10.08 -11.61
N GLN A 344 23.63 -9.56 -12.79
CA GLN A 344 24.54 -10.20 -13.72
C GLN A 344 25.95 -10.36 -13.13
N ASP A 345 26.50 -9.29 -12.53
CA ASP A 345 27.83 -9.32 -11.89
C ASP A 345 27.87 -10.28 -10.70
N ASN A 346 26.74 -10.51 -10.04
CA ASN A 346 26.59 -11.46 -8.94
C ASN A 346 26.26 -12.89 -9.41
N GLY A 347 26.42 -13.21 -10.71
CA GLY A 347 26.22 -14.55 -11.25
C GLY A 347 24.75 -14.91 -11.54
N ASN A 348 23.87 -13.92 -11.79
CA ASN A 348 22.43 -14.11 -12.03
C ASN A 348 21.69 -14.85 -10.90
N ASN A 349 22.13 -14.67 -9.66
CA ASN A 349 21.55 -15.33 -8.48
C ASN A 349 20.39 -14.52 -7.85
N GLY A 350 19.93 -13.48 -8.50
CA GLY A 350 18.82 -12.63 -8.11
C GLY A 350 17.61 -12.78 -9.03
N LYS A 351 16.61 -11.92 -8.80
CA LYS A 351 15.42 -11.82 -9.65
C LYS A 351 15.02 -10.36 -9.83
N THR A 352 15.16 -9.85 -11.04
CA THR A 352 14.86 -8.48 -11.40
C THR A 352 13.52 -8.38 -12.15
N ASN A 353 12.70 -7.38 -11.80
CA ASN A 353 11.53 -6.97 -12.56
C ASN A 353 11.73 -5.51 -13.01
N ILE A 354 11.27 -5.20 -14.20
CA ILE A 354 11.26 -3.85 -14.78
C ILE A 354 9.82 -3.47 -15.07
N GLY A 355 9.44 -2.21 -14.86
CA GLY A 355 8.10 -1.75 -15.10
C GLY A 355 8.02 -0.32 -15.56
N PHE A 356 6.86 0.02 -16.11
CA PHE A 356 6.51 1.37 -16.51
C PHE A 356 5.14 1.70 -15.97
N ASP A 357 4.97 2.92 -15.47
CA ASP A 357 3.66 3.43 -15.09
C ASP A 357 3.39 4.79 -15.72
N PHE A 358 2.11 5.09 -15.81
CA PHE A 358 1.70 6.42 -16.23
C PHE A 358 0.47 6.89 -15.46
N LYS A 359 0.31 8.22 -15.47
CA LYS A 359 -0.86 8.90 -14.93
C LYS A 359 -1.19 10.09 -15.82
N TYR A 360 -2.46 10.22 -16.23
CA TYR A 360 -2.93 11.25 -17.13
C TYR A 360 -4.22 11.90 -16.63
N ASN A 361 -4.13 13.14 -16.20
CA ASN A 361 -5.28 13.97 -15.83
C ASN A 361 -5.94 14.52 -17.11
N ALA A 362 -6.86 13.77 -17.68
CA ALA A 362 -7.52 14.14 -18.93
C ALA A 362 -8.40 15.38 -18.76
N LEU A 363 -9.16 15.43 -17.65
CA LEU A 363 -10.05 16.52 -17.27
C LEU A 363 -9.80 16.88 -15.79
N THR A 364 -10.49 17.90 -15.29
CA THR A 364 -10.49 18.29 -13.86
C THR A 364 -11.21 17.30 -12.97
N ASN A 365 -11.82 16.27 -13.55
CA ASN A 365 -12.56 15.24 -12.84
C ASN A 365 -12.26 13.82 -13.34
N VAL A 366 -11.38 13.64 -14.35
CA VAL A 366 -11.03 12.32 -14.90
C VAL A 366 -9.52 12.13 -14.96
N GLN A 367 -9.05 11.05 -14.36
CA GLN A 367 -7.66 10.62 -14.40
C GLN A 367 -7.57 9.18 -14.89
N PHE A 368 -6.74 8.95 -15.92
CA PHE A 368 -6.31 7.61 -16.35
C PHE A 368 -4.96 7.27 -15.71
N TYR A 369 -4.76 5.99 -15.43
CA TYR A 369 -3.49 5.46 -14.92
C TYR A 369 -3.28 4.03 -15.41
N GLY A 370 -2.03 3.58 -15.38
CA GLY A 370 -1.71 2.20 -15.72
C GLY A 370 -0.31 1.80 -15.30
N GLN A 371 -0.07 0.49 -15.28
CA GLN A 371 1.23 -0.13 -15.02
C GLN A 371 1.48 -1.25 -16.02
N LEU A 372 2.74 -1.41 -16.41
CA LEU A 372 3.26 -2.56 -17.15
C LEU A 372 4.42 -3.13 -16.35
N ILE A 373 4.46 -4.43 -16.15
CA ILE A 373 5.57 -5.12 -15.51
C ILE A 373 6.10 -6.26 -16.36
N PHE A 374 7.40 -6.39 -16.39
CA PHE A 374 8.15 -7.43 -17.08
C PHE A 374 9.09 -8.10 -16.10
N ASN A 375 8.93 -9.39 -15.90
CA ASN A 375 9.76 -10.18 -14.99
C ASN A 375 10.98 -10.78 -15.70
N GLU A 376 10.83 -11.12 -16.96
CA GLU A 376 11.89 -11.48 -17.92
C GLU A 376 11.48 -10.94 -19.28
N PHE A 377 12.46 -10.44 -20.03
CA PHE A 377 12.21 -9.80 -21.30
C PHE A 377 13.08 -10.45 -22.38
N LEU A 378 12.47 -11.35 -23.14
CA LEU A 378 13.09 -11.94 -24.33
C LEU A 378 12.35 -11.45 -25.55
N PHE A 379 12.97 -10.57 -26.33
CA PHE A 379 12.36 -9.99 -27.55
C PHE A 379 11.84 -11.07 -28.51
N ASN A 380 12.56 -12.17 -28.66
CA ASN A 380 12.17 -13.25 -29.54
C ASN A 380 10.85 -13.92 -29.11
N GLU A 381 10.59 -14.02 -27.81
CA GLU A 381 9.37 -14.64 -27.28
C GLU A 381 8.15 -13.72 -27.35
N ILE A 382 8.36 -12.41 -27.39
CA ILE A 382 7.26 -11.45 -27.62
C ILE A 382 6.74 -11.57 -29.06
N THR A 383 7.63 -11.74 -30.03
CA THR A 383 7.23 -11.93 -31.45
C THR A 383 6.47 -13.25 -31.66
N HIS A 384 6.66 -14.22 -30.75
CA HIS A 384 5.96 -15.50 -30.73
C HIS A 384 4.87 -15.59 -29.66
N TYR A 385 4.26 -14.45 -29.30
CA TYR A 385 3.23 -14.38 -28.25
C TYR A 385 2.09 -15.40 -28.41
N SER A 386 1.69 -15.68 -29.64
CA SER A 386 0.65 -16.67 -29.98
C SER A 386 1.00 -18.11 -29.57
N LYS A 387 2.29 -18.47 -29.47
CA LYS A 387 2.73 -19.79 -29.03
C LYS A 387 2.53 -20.00 -27.52
N GLY A 388 2.32 -18.93 -26.75
CA GLY A 388 2.10 -19.00 -25.31
C GLY A 388 3.32 -19.49 -24.54
N SER A 389 4.51 -18.97 -24.82
CA SER A 389 5.72 -19.28 -24.05
C SER A 389 5.55 -18.93 -22.57
N TRP A 390 6.09 -19.78 -21.67
CA TRP A 390 6.15 -19.53 -20.24
C TRP A 390 7.05 -18.34 -19.89
N GLU A 391 8.04 -18.02 -20.75
CA GLU A 391 8.99 -16.91 -20.56
C GLU A 391 8.36 -15.53 -20.75
N ASN A 392 7.18 -15.47 -21.38
CA ASN A 392 6.39 -14.24 -21.49
C ASN A 392 5.77 -13.87 -20.13
N LYS A 393 6.59 -13.48 -19.15
CA LYS A 393 6.23 -13.13 -17.78
C LYS A 393 5.97 -11.64 -17.69
N GLN A 394 4.74 -11.24 -17.89
CA GLN A 394 4.33 -9.84 -17.91
C GLN A 394 2.96 -9.63 -17.30
N GLY A 395 2.74 -8.42 -16.81
CA GLY A 395 1.46 -7.98 -16.31
C GLY A 395 1.14 -6.56 -16.77
N ALA A 396 -0.15 -6.27 -16.90
CA ALA A 396 -0.65 -4.96 -17.28
C ALA A 396 -1.82 -4.55 -16.39
N GLN A 397 -1.84 -3.28 -16.03
CA GLN A 397 -2.94 -2.62 -15.31
C GLN A 397 -3.37 -1.39 -16.10
N LEU A 398 -4.68 -1.17 -16.20
CA LEU A 398 -5.27 0.06 -16.71
C LEU A 398 -6.44 0.44 -15.84
N GLY A 399 -6.56 1.72 -15.51
CA GLY A 399 -7.67 2.20 -14.71
C GLY A 399 -8.04 3.65 -14.99
N VAL A 400 -9.21 4.02 -14.51
CA VAL A 400 -9.76 5.37 -14.58
C VAL A 400 -10.40 5.75 -13.26
N LYS A 401 -10.16 6.98 -12.82
CA LYS A 401 -10.87 7.64 -11.70
C LYS A 401 -11.71 8.77 -12.27
N TYR A 402 -12.98 8.78 -11.92
CA TYR A 402 -13.95 9.81 -12.31
C TYR A 402 -14.57 10.38 -11.05
N ILE A 403 -14.07 11.53 -10.59
CA ILE A 403 -14.58 12.22 -9.40
C ILE A 403 -15.75 13.12 -9.77
N ASP A 404 -16.64 13.36 -8.81
CA ASP A 404 -17.90 14.09 -9.02
C ASP A 404 -18.63 13.57 -10.27
N ALA A 405 -18.74 12.23 -10.36
CA ALA A 405 -19.22 11.52 -11.53
C ALA A 405 -20.65 11.92 -11.88
N PHE A 406 -20.92 12.12 -13.17
CA PHE A 406 -22.22 12.56 -13.69
C PHE A 406 -22.70 13.90 -13.10
N SER A 407 -21.76 14.76 -12.66
CA SER A 407 -22.03 16.02 -11.96
C SER A 407 -22.73 15.86 -10.60
N ILE A 408 -22.63 14.66 -10.01
CA ILE A 408 -23.08 14.40 -8.63
C ILE A 408 -21.88 14.68 -7.70
N TYR A 409 -21.98 15.74 -6.93
CA TYR A 409 -20.93 16.16 -6.00
C TYR A 409 -20.59 15.06 -4.99
N ASN A 410 -19.27 14.83 -4.79
CA ASN A 410 -18.73 13.83 -3.87
C ASN A 410 -19.18 12.38 -4.14
N PHE A 411 -19.54 12.10 -5.40
CA PHE A 411 -19.75 10.76 -5.91
C PHE A 411 -18.62 10.42 -6.90
N ASP A 412 -17.75 9.51 -6.52
CA ASP A 412 -16.55 9.15 -7.26
C ASP A 412 -16.63 7.69 -7.74
N LEU A 413 -16.23 7.46 -8.98
CA LEU A 413 -16.13 6.14 -9.58
C LEU A 413 -14.69 5.82 -9.92
N GLN A 414 -14.32 4.57 -9.74
CA GLN A 414 -13.03 4.04 -10.19
C GLN A 414 -13.26 2.68 -10.86
N PHE A 415 -12.66 2.50 -12.04
CA PHE A 415 -12.62 1.22 -12.73
C PHE A 415 -11.17 0.84 -12.96
N GLU A 416 -10.87 -0.45 -12.81
CA GLU A 416 -9.51 -0.98 -12.96
C GLU A 416 -9.56 -2.38 -13.56
N ALA A 417 -8.64 -2.66 -14.47
CA ALA A 417 -8.41 -3.98 -15.04
C ALA A 417 -6.95 -4.38 -14.81
N ASN A 418 -6.74 -5.59 -14.28
CA ASN A 418 -5.45 -6.19 -14.02
C ASN A 418 -5.33 -7.51 -14.78
N LEU A 419 -4.25 -7.67 -15.56
CA LEU A 419 -3.97 -8.85 -16.35
C LEU A 419 -2.55 -9.31 -16.03
N VAL A 420 -2.36 -10.51 -15.52
CA VAL A 420 -1.04 -11.06 -15.20
C VAL A 420 -0.90 -12.45 -15.78
N ARG A 421 0.15 -12.64 -16.57
CA ARG A 421 0.42 -13.92 -17.23
C ARG A 421 0.90 -14.99 -16.25
N PRO A 422 0.78 -16.29 -16.64
CA PRO A 422 1.39 -17.38 -15.89
C PRO A 422 2.88 -17.15 -15.63
N TYR A 423 3.37 -17.60 -14.49
CA TYR A 423 4.78 -17.52 -14.04
C TYR A 423 5.33 -16.11 -13.80
N THR A 424 4.56 -15.05 -13.99
CA THR A 424 4.98 -13.70 -13.58
C THR A 424 5.27 -13.72 -12.08
N TYR A 425 6.35 -13.04 -11.65
CA TYR A 425 6.93 -13.03 -10.29
C TYR A 425 7.56 -14.33 -9.79
N THR A 426 7.46 -15.44 -10.53
CA THR A 426 8.16 -16.69 -10.15
C THR A 426 9.67 -16.59 -10.43
N ALA A 427 10.47 -17.31 -9.67
CA ALA A 427 11.91 -17.39 -9.83
C ALA A 427 12.37 -18.85 -10.09
N HIS A 428 13.64 -19.03 -10.48
CA HIS A 428 14.24 -20.36 -10.59
C HIS A 428 14.36 -21.04 -9.21
N ASP A 429 14.70 -20.27 -8.18
CA ASP A 429 14.65 -20.67 -6.78
C ASP A 429 13.41 -20.06 -6.12
N SER A 430 12.57 -20.88 -5.52
CA SER A 430 11.37 -20.45 -4.82
C SER A 430 11.66 -19.51 -3.64
N LEU A 431 12.88 -19.54 -3.11
CA LEU A 431 13.28 -18.71 -1.97
C LEU A 431 13.44 -17.23 -2.35
N ILE A 432 13.76 -16.92 -3.63
CA ILE A 432 13.95 -15.55 -4.11
C ILE A 432 12.73 -15.02 -4.86
N GLY A 433 11.56 -15.61 -4.67
CA GLY A 433 10.29 -15.11 -5.18
C GLY A 433 9.98 -13.70 -4.66
N PHE A 434 9.11 -12.97 -5.38
CA PHE A 434 8.66 -11.64 -4.97
C PHE A 434 7.59 -11.72 -3.86
N THR A 435 8.04 -12.14 -2.67
CA THR A 435 7.18 -12.52 -1.53
C THR A 435 7.76 -12.08 -0.20
N HIS A 436 6.90 -11.98 0.82
CA HIS A 436 7.26 -11.71 2.21
C HIS A 436 6.27 -12.40 3.15
N TYR A 437 6.75 -13.12 4.18
CA TYR A 437 5.90 -13.87 5.14
C TYR A 437 4.84 -14.74 4.44
N ASN A 438 5.24 -15.52 3.43
CA ASN A 438 4.34 -16.34 2.61
C ASN A 438 3.19 -15.56 1.95
N GLN A 439 3.38 -14.27 1.71
CA GLN A 439 2.42 -13.39 1.05
C GLN A 439 3.05 -12.72 -0.16
N GLN A 440 2.23 -12.40 -1.15
CA GLN A 440 2.66 -11.72 -2.37
C GLN A 440 2.97 -10.24 -2.07
N LEU A 441 4.08 -9.73 -2.59
CA LEU A 441 4.45 -8.30 -2.47
C LEU A 441 3.73 -7.41 -3.49
N ALA A 442 3.34 -7.96 -4.65
CA ALA A 442 2.58 -7.24 -5.66
C ALA A 442 1.07 -7.51 -5.50
N HIS A 443 0.45 -8.10 -6.50
CA HIS A 443 -0.99 -8.35 -6.52
C HIS A 443 -1.37 -9.56 -5.63
N PRO A 444 -2.46 -9.50 -4.84
CA PRO A 444 -2.87 -10.59 -3.95
C PRO A 444 -3.09 -11.94 -4.63
N LEU A 445 -3.54 -11.94 -5.88
CA LEU A 445 -3.75 -13.16 -6.68
C LEU A 445 -2.46 -13.79 -7.21
N GLY A 446 -1.29 -13.12 -7.06
CA GLY A 446 -0.02 -13.60 -7.59
C GLY A 446 0.05 -13.51 -9.11
N ALA A 447 -0.13 -14.61 -9.83
CA ALA A 447 -0.02 -14.65 -11.29
C ALA A 447 -1.14 -15.50 -11.93
N ASN A 448 -1.16 -15.56 -13.28
CA ASN A 448 -2.09 -16.35 -14.08
C ASN A 448 -3.56 -15.95 -13.88
N PHE A 449 -3.86 -14.64 -13.88
CA PHE A 449 -5.20 -14.13 -13.64
C PHE A 449 -5.55 -12.93 -14.52
N ARG A 450 -6.85 -12.65 -14.61
CA ARG A 450 -7.43 -11.36 -14.98
C ARG A 450 -8.44 -10.94 -13.91
N GLU A 451 -8.40 -9.67 -13.55
CA GLU A 451 -9.27 -9.06 -12.54
C GLU A 451 -9.87 -7.77 -13.09
N PHE A 452 -11.16 -7.55 -12.82
CA PHE A 452 -11.87 -6.31 -13.10
C PHE A 452 -12.46 -5.78 -11.80
N ILE A 453 -12.23 -4.50 -11.53
CA ILE A 453 -12.64 -3.84 -10.29
C ILE A 453 -13.51 -2.65 -10.65
N ALA A 454 -14.63 -2.50 -9.96
CA ALA A 454 -15.46 -1.32 -9.96
C ALA A 454 -15.64 -0.82 -8.52
N ILE A 455 -15.36 0.46 -8.29
CA ILE A 455 -15.49 1.10 -6.98
C ILE A 455 -16.33 2.35 -7.13
N ALA A 456 -17.35 2.48 -6.27
CA ALA A 456 -18.13 3.70 -6.11
C ALA A 456 -17.96 4.22 -4.68
N LYS A 457 -17.58 5.48 -4.54
CA LYS A 457 -17.46 6.20 -3.28
C LYS A 457 -18.43 7.36 -3.27
N ALA A 458 -19.15 7.54 -2.18
CA ALA A 458 -20.01 8.71 -1.99
C ALA A 458 -19.81 9.29 -0.59
N GLN A 459 -19.79 10.60 -0.51
CA GLN A 459 -19.79 11.34 0.75
C GLN A 459 -20.93 12.37 0.73
N PRO A 460 -22.19 11.92 0.93
CA PRO A 460 -23.37 12.79 0.82
C PRO A 460 -23.44 13.82 1.96
N LEU A 461 -22.81 13.53 3.08
CA LEU A 461 -22.66 14.41 4.23
C LEU A 461 -21.22 14.41 4.73
N PRO A 462 -20.72 15.48 5.37
CA PRO A 462 -19.34 15.59 5.82
C PRO A 462 -18.82 14.41 6.65
N LYS A 463 -19.70 13.74 7.41
CA LYS A 463 -19.33 12.63 8.30
C LYS A 463 -19.81 11.25 7.83
N LEU A 464 -20.51 11.17 6.70
CA LEU A 464 -21.06 9.91 6.19
C LEU A 464 -20.33 9.50 4.90
N TYR A 465 -19.67 8.35 4.96
CA TYR A 465 -18.92 7.76 3.85
C TYR A 465 -19.59 6.46 3.41
N LEU A 466 -19.86 6.35 2.14
CA LEU A 466 -20.43 5.16 1.50
C LEU A 466 -19.43 4.61 0.50
N LEU A 467 -19.17 3.32 0.53
CA LEU A 467 -18.20 2.64 -0.32
C LEU A 467 -18.81 1.34 -0.85
N ALA A 468 -18.97 1.24 -2.16
CA ALA A 468 -19.33 0.01 -2.84
C ALA A 468 -18.17 -0.47 -3.70
N LYS A 469 -17.87 -1.77 -3.66
CA LYS A 469 -16.81 -2.39 -4.45
C LYS A 469 -17.31 -3.67 -5.09
N ILE A 470 -16.93 -3.90 -6.34
CA ILE A 470 -17.18 -5.15 -7.06
C ILE A 470 -15.86 -5.61 -7.67
N PHE A 471 -15.52 -6.87 -7.43
CA PHE A 471 -14.37 -7.55 -7.99
C PHE A 471 -14.86 -8.76 -8.79
N TYR A 472 -14.41 -8.87 -10.00
CA TYR A 472 -14.53 -10.09 -10.80
C TYR A 472 -13.15 -10.56 -11.18
N ASN A 473 -12.77 -11.77 -10.81
CA ASN A 473 -11.50 -12.34 -11.22
C ASN A 473 -11.66 -13.76 -11.78
N GLU A 474 -10.80 -14.08 -12.74
CA GLU A 474 -10.57 -15.42 -13.24
C GLU A 474 -9.09 -15.75 -13.07
N GLN A 475 -8.80 -16.86 -12.41
CA GLN A 475 -7.44 -17.32 -12.16
C GLN A 475 -7.30 -18.79 -12.58
N GLY A 476 -6.23 -19.09 -13.31
CA GLY A 476 -5.88 -20.49 -13.59
C GLY A 476 -5.08 -21.07 -12.42
N LEU A 477 -5.69 -21.95 -11.65
CA LEU A 477 -5.06 -22.59 -10.50
C LEU A 477 -4.16 -23.75 -10.91
N ASP A 478 -3.13 -24.02 -10.10
CA ASP A 478 -2.35 -25.24 -10.19
C ASP A 478 -3.22 -26.46 -9.86
N SER A 479 -3.01 -27.59 -10.54
CA SER A 479 -3.87 -28.76 -10.49
C SER A 479 -3.07 -30.04 -10.29
N ALA A 480 -3.51 -30.93 -9.40
CA ALA A 480 -2.92 -32.26 -9.21
C ALA A 480 -1.38 -32.27 -9.07
N GLY A 481 -0.83 -31.26 -8.41
CA GLY A 481 0.62 -31.11 -8.26
C GLY A 481 1.33 -30.44 -9.45
N VAL A 482 0.64 -30.23 -10.59
CA VAL A 482 1.19 -29.59 -11.78
C VAL A 482 1.20 -28.06 -11.62
N ASN A 483 2.33 -27.46 -11.93
CA ASN A 483 2.54 -26.01 -11.83
C ASN A 483 2.10 -25.31 -13.14
N PHE A 484 0.99 -24.57 -13.10
CA PHE A 484 0.50 -23.75 -14.21
C PHE A 484 0.84 -22.25 -14.04
N GLY A 485 1.69 -21.93 -13.06
CA GLY A 485 2.25 -20.58 -12.87
C GLY A 485 1.32 -19.59 -12.18
N SER A 486 0.36 -20.04 -11.38
CA SER A 486 -0.43 -19.17 -10.50
C SER A 486 0.22 -18.98 -9.14
N ASN A 487 0.81 -20.04 -8.59
CA ASN A 487 1.46 -20.02 -7.31
C ASN A 487 2.91 -19.50 -7.43
N ILE A 488 3.14 -18.25 -7.08
CA ILE A 488 4.44 -17.59 -7.18
C ILE A 488 5.48 -18.10 -6.16
N PHE A 489 5.08 -18.94 -5.21
CA PHE A 489 5.98 -19.62 -4.26
C PHE A 489 6.59 -20.91 -4.85
N ARG A 490 6.25 -21.26 -6.09
CA ARG A 490 6.79 -22.41 -6.79
C ARG A 490 7.80 -21.97 -7.85
N SER A 491 8.91 -22.73 -7.94
CA SER A 491 9.87 -22.52 -9.02
C SER A 491 9.24 -22.78 -10.39
N TYR A 492 9.52 -21.92 -11.37
CA TYR A 492 9.09 -22.12 -12.75
C TYR A 492 9.78 -23.33 -13.41
N LEU A 493 10.83 -23.89 -12.82
CA LEU A 493 11.46 -25.12 -13.30
C LEU A 493 10.55 -26.34 -13.18
N THR A 494 9.51 -26.26 -12.33
CA THR A 494 8.52 -27.35 -12.17
C THR A 494 7.35 -27.25 -13.15
N ARG A 495 7.45 -26.42 -14.19
CA ARG A 495 6.43 -26.30 -15.24
C ARG A 495 6.30 -27.58 -16.06
N PRO A 496 5.10 -27.93 -16.56
CA PRO A 496 4.88 -29.18 -17.32
C PRO A 496 5.36 -29.09 -18.77
N ARG A 497 5.54 -27.88 -19.32
CA ARG A 497 5.89 -27.65 -20.73
C ARG A 497 6.42 -26.23 -20.94
N ASP A 498 6.92 -25.91 -22.13
CA ASP A 498 7.48 -24.59 -22.43
C ASP A 498 6.47 -23.66 -23.14
N TYR A 499 5.49 -24.22 -23.84
CA TYR A 499 4.54 -23.46 -24.66
C TYR A 499 3.09 -23.80 -24.32
N GLY A 500 2.14 -23.02 -24.90
CA GLY A 500 0.70 -23.25 -24.76
C GLY A 500 0.11 -22.69 -23.46
N PHE A 501 0.80 -21.74 -22.79
CA PHE A 501 0.26 -21.04 -21.64
C PHE A 501 -0.48 -19.77 -22.04
N LYS A 502 -1.64 -19.59 -21.45
CA LYS A 502 -2.46 -18.37 -21.53
C LYS A 502 -2.99 -18.05 -20.13
N ILE A 503 -3.45 -16.84 -19.92
CA ILE A 503 -4.14 -16.47 -18.68
C ILE A 503 -5.34 -17.39 -18.48
N GLY A 504 -5.44 -18.00 -17.31
CA GLY A 504 -6.45 -19.01 -16.97
C GLY A 504 -6.02 -20.45 -17.28
N SER A 505 -4.76 -20.71 -17.67
CA SER A 505 -4.22 -22.08 -17.81
C SER A 505 -4.25 -22.83 -16.49
N GLY A 506 -4.58 -24.13 -16.52
CA GLY A 506 -4.83 -24.96 -15.33
C GLY A 506 -6.31 -25.05 -15.02
N MET A 507 -6.67 -25.19 -13.75
CA MET A 507 -8.07 -25.18 -13.31
C MET A 507 -8.59 -23.75 -13.22
N LEU A 508 -9.58 -23.42 -14.03
CA LEU A 508 -10.12 -22.07 -14.06
C LEU A 508 -11.03 -21.82 -12.86
N ALA A 509 -10.57 -21.00 -11.94
CA ALA A 509 -11.36 -20.46 -10.83
C ALA A 509 -11.96 -19.09 -11.22
N LYS A 510 -13.23 -18.89 -10.91
CA LYS A 510 -13.94 -17.62 -11.07
C LYS A 510 -14.42 -17.15 -9.71
N THR A 511 -14.09 -15.89 -9.37
CA THR A 511 -14.54 -15.26 -8.12
C THR A 511 -15.28 -13.97 -8.43
N ILE A 512 -16.41 -13.76 -7.78
CA ILE A 512 -17.11 -12.48 -7.74
C ILE A 512 -17.21 -12.08 -6.27
N THR A 513 -16.76 -10.87 -5.95
CA THR A 513 -16.92 -10.31 -4.61
C THR A 513 -17.55 -8.93 -4.73
N GLY A 514 -18.71 -8.75 -4.15
CA GLY A 514 -19.39 -7.46 -4.02
C GLY A 514 -19.45 -7.05 -2.56
N SER A 515 -19.07 -5.82 -2.22
CA SER A 515 -19.15 -5.30 -0.86
C SER A 515 -19.74 -3.90 -0.82
N PHE A 516 -20.48 -3.61 0.25
CA PHE A 516 -20.98 -2.28 0.57
C PHE A 516 -20.65 -1.95 2.02
N THR A 517 -20.02 -0.79 2.24
CA THR A 517 -19.66 -0.29 3.56
C THR A 517 -20.26 1.09 3.76
N ALA A 518 -20.94 1.30 4.88
CA ALA A 518 -21.38 2.60 5.36
C ALA A 518 -20.58 2.93 6.64
N SER A 519 -19.89 4.07 6.64
CA SER A 519 -19.06 4.54 7.73
C SER A 519 -19.50 5.92 8.18
N TYR A 520 -19.85 6.07 9.46
CA TYR A 520 -20.19 7.35 10.06
C TYR A 520 -19.12 7.78 11.05
N GLU A 521 -18.53 8.95 10.84
CA GLU A 521 -17.52 9.50 11.73
C GLU A 521 -18.17 10.20 12.92
N ALA A 522 -18.25 9.52 14.05
CA ALA A 522 -18.87 10.04 15.28
C ALA A 522 -18.04 11.16 15.91
N ILE A 523 -16.73 10.91 16.09
CA ILE A 523 -15.71 11.86 16.54
C ILE A 523 -14.49 11.73 15.61
N PRO A 524 -13.51 12.65 15.65
CA PRO A 524 -12.36 12.57 14.76
C PRO A 524 -11.68 11.20 14.76
N ASN A 525 -11.59 10.61 13.56
CA ASN A 525 -11.02 9.28 13.29
C ASN A 525 -11.73 8.08 13.96
N LEU A 526 -12.85 8.26 14.65
CA LEU A 526 -13.69 7.17 15.14
C LEU A 526 -14.88 6.96 14.22
N PHE A 527 -14.87 5.83 13.54
CA PHE A 527 -15.91 5.44 12.59
C PHE A 527 -16.77 4.32 13.16
N ILE A 528 -18.08 4.48 13.07
CA ILE A 528 -19.05 3.39 13.24
C ILE A 528 -19.31 2.86 11.85
N GLU A 529 -19.11 1.56 11.62
CA GLU A 529 -19.13 0.96 10.28
C GLU A 529 -20.02 -0.27 10.23
N GLY A 530 -20.89 -0.30 9.21
CA GLY A 530 -21.59 -1.50 8.79
C GLY A 530 -21.09 -1.94 7.42
N ASN A 531 -20.84 -3.23 7.26
CA ASN A 531 -20.41 -3.83 6.00
C ASN A 531 -21.28 -5.03 5.66
N VAL A 532 -21.58 -5.18 4.38
CA VAL A 532 -22.17 -6.39 3.79
C VAL A 532 -21.29 -6.78 2.62
N THR A 533 -20.87 -8.06 2.59
CA THR A 533 -20.06 -8.62 1.50
C THR A 533 -20.72 -9.93 1.01
N TYR A 534 -20.87 -10.04 -0.30
CA TYR A 534 -21.28 -11.27 -0.97
C TYR A 534 -20.16 -11.77 -1.85
N ARG A 535 -19.78 -13.03 -1.67
CA ARG A 535 -18.68 -13.66 -2.41
C ARG A 535 -19.13 -14.97 -3.02
N THR A 536 -18.76 -15.19 -4.29
CA THR A 536 -18.87 -16.50 -4.95
C THR A 536 -17.49 -16.97 -5.38
N PHE A 537 -17.25 -18.27 -5.28
CA PHE A 537 -16.03 -18.90 -5.77
C PHE A 537 -16.41 -20.21 -6.47
N ASN A 538 -16.09 -20.29 -7.76
CA ASN A 538 -16.46 -21.44 -8.60
C ASN A 538 -15.24 -22.02 -9.31
N VAL A 539 -15.05 -23.34 -9.23
CA VAL A 539 -14.08 -24.11 -10.02
C VAL A 539 -14.84 -25.26 -10.67
N GLN A 540 -15.21 -25.08 -11.94
CA GLN A 540 -16.09 -26.02 -12.63
C GLN A 540 -15.48 -27.41 -12.74
N GLN A 541 -14.16 -27.52 -12.96
CA GLN A 541 -13.47 -28.80 -13.10
C GLN A 541 -13.49 -29.66 -11.83
N GLU A 542 -13.59 -29.05 -10.65
CA GLU A 542 -13.67 -29.73 -9.36
C GLU A 542 -15.08 -29.72 -8.75
N GLN A 543 -16.06 -29.20 -9.48
CA GLN A 543 -17.44 -29.04 -9.00
C GLN A 543 -17.56 -28.23 -7.70
N ILE A 544 -16.62 -27.29 -7.49
CA ILE A 544 -16.64 -26.37 -6.35
C ILE A 544 -17.52 -25.18 -6.72
N ASP A 545 -18.56 -24.93 -5.92
CA ASP A 545 -19.42 -23.73 -5.98
C ASP A 545 -19.68 -23.24 -4.55
N LYS A 546 -18.84 -22.30 -4.07
CA LYS A 546 -18.97 -21.70 -2.74
C LYS A 546 -19.65 -20.35 -2.86
N LYS A 547 -20.59 -20.06 -1.97
CA LYS A 547 -21.28 -18.76 -1.86
C LYS A 547 -21.29 -18.34 -0.41
N GLU A 548 -20.83 -17.14 -0.14
CA GLU A 548 -20.70 -16.63 1.22
C GLU A 548 -21.32 -15.23 1.31
N LEU A 549 -22.24 -15.03 2.24
CA LEU A 549 -22.80 -13.75 2.62
C LEU A 549 -22.26 -13.38 4.01
N ILE A 550 -21.60 -12.25 4.10
CA ILE A 550 -20.94 -11.76 5.30
C ILE A 550 -21.53 -10.41 5.64
N TYR A 551 -21.86 -10.19 6.90
CA TYR A 551 -22.22 -8.88 7.40
C TYR A 551 -21.55 -8.63 8.74
N THR A 552 -21.03 -7.41 8.89
CA THR A 552 -20.33 -6.98 10.09
C THR A 552 -20.78 -5.60 10.51
N LEU A 553 -20.76 -5.36 11.82
CA LEU A 553 -21.00 -4.07 12.44
C LEU A 553 -19.93 -3.83 13.50
N GLY A 554 -19.41 -2.63 13.57
CA GLY A 554 -18.40 -2.32 14.56
C GLY A 554 -17.99 -0.86 14.57
N PHE A 555 -16.93 -0.59 15.30
CA PHE A 555 -16.27 0.70 15.27
C PHE A 555 -14.76 0.53 15.17
N ARG A 556 -14.10 1.51 14.56
CA ARG A 556 -12.64 1.63 14.53
C ARG A 556 -12.22 3.06 14.85
N TRP A 557 -11.18 3.20 15.64
CA TRP A 557 -10.61 4.49 16.03
C TRP A 557 -9.11 4.49 15.75
N ASN A 558 -8.67 5.39 14.88
CA ASN A 558 -7.29 5.51 14.41
C ASN A 558 -6.71 4.21 13.79
N ILE A 559 -7.57 3.38 13.22
CA ILE A 559 -7.20 2.16 12.47
C ILE A 559 -7.64 2.33 11.02
N ALA A 560 -6.76 1.98 10.08
CA ALA A 560 -7.13 1.85 8.67
C ALA A 560 -8.07 0.66 8.45
N SER A 561 -8.96 0.76 7.47
CA SER A 561 -9.82 -0.36 7.06
C SER A 561 -8.98 -1.47 6.45
N ARG A 562 -9.21 -2.74 6.84
CA ARG A 562 -8.59 -3.92 6.25
C ARG A 562 -9.45 -4.44 5.10
N ASN A 563 -8.79 -4.94 4.06
CA ASN A 563 -9.44 -5.42 2.86
C ASN A 563 -9.00 -6.85 2.55
N PHE A 564 -9.96 -7.74 2.28
CA PHE A 564 -9.74 -9.16 2.00
C PHE A 564 -10.33 -9.58 0.64
N GLU A 565 -10.32 -8.68 -0.34
CA GLU A 565 -10.80 -9.00 -1.68
C GLU A 565 -9.70 -9.69 -2.51
N PHE A 566 -9.61 -11.04 -2.40
CA PHE A 566 -8.73 -11.91 -3.19
C PHE A 566 -9.41 -13.25 -3.52
#